data_2281f75981ce424404154bc39433d7a9
#
_entry.id   2281f75981ce424404154bc39433d7a9
#
_cell.length_a   1.000
_cell.length_b   1.000
_cell.length_c   1.000
_cell.angle_alpha   90.00
_cell.angle_beta   90.00
_cell.angle_gamma   90.00
#
_symmetry.space_group_name_H-M   'P 1'
#
loop_
_entity.id
_entity.type
_entity.pdbx_description
1 polymer ?
#
loop_
_entity_poly.entity_id
_entity_poly.type
_entity_poly.pdbx_seq_one_letter_code
_entity_poly.pdbx_strand_id
1 'polypeptide(L)'
;MPNVTDPGVIATSDIHLERRTAIKQLAALCGLALSTTSLSLMAESFTSPRDISRRKNRFLKPEQLALVRDLGELIIPTTDTPGAIGADVHNFIDYQAAYCFNADEQQSLLAGLQKIDSAAQKNYGKAFLSCPKDQQIELLTHMEKAQGEFTAEDREHFKQFKALVVFGYYTSEIGASKELAYLAIPGGYKGSVKFSTVGKAWSLNF
;
A
#
# COMPACT_ATOMS: atom_id res chain seq x y z
N MET A 1 -35.45 -37.03 -24.68
CA MET A 1 -34.66 -35.84 -24.30
C MET A 1 -33.81 -36.22 -23.10
N PRO A 2 -32.49 -36.33 -23.22
CA PRO A 2 -31.64 -36.67 -22.08
C PRO A 2 -31.31 -35.40 -21.25
N ASN A 3 -31.40 -35.57 -19.96
CA ASN A 3 -31.17 -34.58 -18.91
C ASN A 3 -29.67 -34.21 -18.87
N VAL A 4 -29.32 -32.94 -19.08
CA VAL A 4 -27.97 -32.44 -18.95
C VAL A 4 -27.74 -32.18 -17.46
N THR A 5 -26.94 -33.03 -16.82
CA THR A 5 -26.42 -32.82 -15.47
C THR A 5 -25.37 -31.71 -15.50
N ASP A 6 -25.59 -30.70 -14.69
CA ASP A 6 -24.76 -29.55 -14.43
C ASP A 6 -23.36 -30.00 -13.88
N PRO A 7 -22.22 -29.58 -14.45
CA PRO A 7 -20.92 -29.91 -13.89
C PRO A 7 -20.68 -29.04 -12.64
N GLY A 8 -20.68 -29.73 -11.48
CA GLY A 8 -20.54 -29.13 -10.16
C GLY A 8 -19.41 -28.11 -10.05
N VAL A 9 -19.72 -27.00 -9.43
CA VAL A 9 -18.80 -25.98 -8.98
C VAL A 9 -17.81 -26.60 -7.98
N ILE A 10 -16.59 -26.87 -8.43
CA ILE A 10 -15.50 -27.34 -7.54
C ILE A 10 -15.15 -26.15 -6.63
N ALA A 11 -15.37 -26.32 -5.33
CA ALA A 11 -15.05 -25.30 -4.34
C ALA A 11 -13.54 -25.02 -4.37
N THR A 12 -13.17 -23.75 -4.40
CA THR A 12 -11.77 -23.27 -4.48
C THR A 12 -10.90 -23.77 -3.30
N SER A 13 -11.50 -24.16 -2.17
CA SER A 13 -10.84 -24.78 -1.03
C SER A 13 -10.25 -26.17 -1.36
N ASP A 14 -10.91 -26.95 -2.20
CA ASP A 14 -10.48 -28.31 -2.52
C ASP A 14 -9.27 -28.32 -3.46
N ILE A 15 -9.22 -27.35 -4.38
CA ILE A 15 -8.09 -27.18 -5.30
C ILE A 15 -6.79 -26.85 -4.55
N HIS A 16 -6.85 -26.09 -3.47
CA HIS A 16 -5.69 -25.76 -2.65
C HIS A 16 -5.18 -26.94 -1.82
N LEU A 17 -6.08 -27.79 -1.35
CA LEU A 17 -5.74 -29.01 -0.61
C LEU A 17 -5.08 -30.06 -1.53
N GLU A 18 -5.61 -30.23 -2.73
CA GLU A 18 -5.04 -31.16 -3.72
C GLU A 18 -3.64 -30.75 -4.20
N ARG A 19 -3.42 -29.43 -4.44
CA ARG A 19 -2.09 -28.93 -4.82
C ARG A 19 -1.04 -29.15 -3.74
N ARG A 20 -1.39 -28.95 -2.47
CA ARG A 20 -0.49 -29.23 -1.33
C ARG A 20 -0.17 -30.70 -1.20
N THR A 21 -1.14 -31.55 -1.43
CA THR A 21 -0.98 -33.02 -1.38
C THR A 21 -0.11 -33.50 -2.54
N ALA A 22 -0.31 -32.99 -3.74
CA ALA A 22 0.52 -33.29 -4.91
C ALA A 22 1.98 -32.88 -4.69
N ILE A 23 2.25 -31.70 -4.14
CA ILE A 23 3.61 -31.24 -3.83
C ILE A 23 4.27 -32.14 -2.78
N LYS A 24 3.54 -32.55 -1.74
CA LYS A 24 4.04 -33.51 -0.71
C LYS A 24 4.38 -34.85 -1.30
N GLN A 25 3.54 -35.37 -2.19
CA GLN A 25 3.76 -36.65 -2.88
C GLN A 25 4.96 -36.57 -3.82
N LEU A 26 5.13 -35.45 -4.56
CA LEU A 26 6.29 -35.22 -5.41
C LEU A 26 7.59 -35.14 -4.62
N ALA A 27 7.59 -34.45 -3.47
CA ALA A 27 8.73 -34.38 -2.57
C ALA A 27 9.10 -35.74 -1.97
N ALA A 28 8.12 -36.57 -1.65
CA ALA A 28 8.33 -37.94 -1.17
C ALA A 28 8.93 -38.85 -2.27
N LEU A 29 8.47 -38.72 -3.52
CA LEU A 29 8.98 -39.47 -4.67
C LEU A 29 10.41 -39.09 -5.05
N CYS A 30 10.82 -37.85 -4.84
CA CYS A 30 12.17 -37.36 -5.11
C CYS A 30 13.18 -37.72 -4.00
N GLY A 31 12.79 -38.44 -2.95
CA GLY A 31 13.68 -38.83 -1.83
C GLY A 31 14.24 -37.63 -1.04
N LEU A 32 13.67 -36.46 -1.19
CA LEU A 32 14.05 -35.26 -0.45
C LEU A 32 13.47 -35.38 0.96
N ALA A 33 14.27 -35.86 1.90
CA ALA A 33 14.02 -35.69 3.32
C ALA A 33 14.14 -34.19 3.65
N LEU A 34 13.08 -33.43 3.38
CA LEU A 34 12.98 -32.05 3.81
C LEU A 34 12.92 -32.05 5.34
N SER A 35 14.00 -31.63 5.98
CA SER A 35 14.00 -31.43 7.43
C SER A 35 12.91 -30.39 7.77
N THR A 36 12.37 -30.47 8.98
CA THR A 36 11.37 -29.51 9.47
C THR A 36 11.84 -28.05 9.35
N THR A 37 13.14 -27.83 9.45
CA THR A 37 13.80 -26.52 9.24
C THR A 37 13.73 -26.05 7.79
N SER A 38 13.90 -26.92 6.81
CA SER A 38 13.78 -26.56 5.39
C SER A 38 12.33 -26.26 4.98
N LEU A 39 11.35 -26.94 5.57
CA LEU A 39 9.93 -26.66 5.38
C LEU A 39 9.52 -25.31 5.98
N SER A 40 10.08 -24.94 7.14
CA SER A 40 9.83 -23.63 7.75
C SER A 40 10.41 -22.49 6.91
N LEU A 41 11.63 -22.64 6.38
CA LEU A 41 12.26 -21.66 5.49
C LEU A 41 11.50 -21.51 4.16
N MET A 42 11.00 -22.62 3.59
CA MET A 42 10.15 -22.55 2.41
C MET A 42 8.78 -21.92 2.72
N ALA A 43 8.18 -22.22 3.87
CA ALA A 43 6.93 -21.61 4.29
C ALA A 43 7.07 -20.10 4.51
N GLU A 44 8.20 -19.62 5.02
CA GLU A 44 8.50 -18.19 5.14
C GLU A 44 8.70 -17.52 3.78
N SER A 45 9.24 -18.19 2.78
CA SER A 45 9.40 -17.63 1.43
C SER A 45 8.08 -17.60 0.63
N PHE A 46 7.08 -18.38 1.02
CA PHE A 46 5.72 -18.39 0.45
C PHE A 46 4.70 -17.57 1.27
N THR A 47 5.14 -16.90 2.35
CA THR A 47 4.29 -15.88 2.98
C THR A 47 3.97 -14.84 1.93
N SER A 48 2.69 -14.70 1.66
CA SER A 48 2.13 -13.84 0.63
C SER A 48 2.82 -12.48 0.62
N PRO A 49 3.15 -11.91 -0.56
CA PRO A 49 3.65 -10.53 -0.68
C PRO A 49 2.74 -9.49 -0.02
N ARG A 50 1.51 -9.88 0.33
CA ARG A 50 0.48 -9.05 0.98
C ARG A 50 0.76 -8.71 2.44
N ASP A 51 1.69 -9.38 3.10
CA ASP A 51 1.95 -9.14 4.53
C ASP A 51 3.26 -8.36 4.76
N ILE A 52 3.34 -7.18 4.14
CA ILE A 52 4.44 -6.23 4.33
C ILE A 52 4.54 -5.84 5.81
N SER A 53 3.43 -5.83 6.54
CA SER A 53 3.36 -5.50 7.97
C SER A 53 4.17 -6.46 8.87
N ARG A 54 4.40 -7.70 8.43
CA ARG A 54 5.16 -8.72 9.19
C ARG A 54 6.66 -8.73 8.93
N ARG A 55 7.17 -7.93 7.99
CA ARG A 55 8.61 -7.88 7.73
C ARG A 55 9.33 -7.19 8.88
N LYS A 56 10.37 -7.85 9.41
CA LYS A 56 11.10 -7.44 10.63
C LYS A 56 11.92 -6.17 10.46
N ASN A 57 12.32 -5.81 9.26
CA ASN A 57 13.19 -4.67 8.99
C ASN A 57 12.34 -3.47 8.59
N ARG A 58 11.96 -2.67 9.57
CA ARG A 58 11.30 -1.38 9.38
C ARG A 58 12.35 -0.27 9.38
N PHE A 59 12.18 0.67 8.48
CA PHE A 59 13.00 1.89 8.42
C PHE A 59 12.48 2.94 9.41
N LEU A 60 11.16 3.12 9.44
CA LEU A 60 10.52 4.12 10.29
C LEU A 60 10.34 3.60 11.72
N LYS A 61 10.57 4.48 12.69
CA LYS A 61 10.20 4.22 14.08
C LYS A 61 8.67 4.16 14.23
N PRO A 62 8.13 3.51 15.28
CA PRO A 62 6.68 3.39 15.46
C PRO A 62 5.94 4.73 15.42
N GLU A 63 6.52 5.79 16.02
CA GLU A 63 5.93 7.13 16.04
C GLU A 63 5.90 7.76 14.64
N GLN A 64 6.97 7.59 13.87
CA GLN A 64 7.08 8.07 12.49
C GLN A 64 6.12 7.32 11.57
N LEU A 65 5.97 6.01 11.77
CA LEU A 65 5.02 5.20 11.02
C LEU A 65 3.57 5.61 11.30
N ALA A 66 3.25 5.92 12.58
CA ALA A 66 1.95 6.46 12.95
C ALA A 66 1.69 7.82 12.29
N LEU A 67 2.70 8.69 12.23
CA LEU A 67 2.61 9.98 11.56
C LEU A 67 2.37 9.79 10.04
N VAL A 68 3.13 8.92 9.37
CA VAL A 68 2.94 8.59 7.95
C VAL A 68 1.54 8.03 7.68
N ARG A 69 1.03 7.17 8.57
CA ARG A 69 -0.32 6.60 8.47
C ARG A 69 -1.39 7.69 8.48
N ASP A 70 -1.33 8.58 9.45
CA ASP A 70 -2.36 9.61 9.63
C ASP A 70 -2.24 10.72 8.57
N LEU A 71 -1.01 11.08 8.16
CA LEU A 71 -0.77 11.97 7.02
C LEU A 71 -1.33 11.37 5.71
N GLY A 72 -1.15 10.08 5.50
CA GLY A 72 -1.71 9.37 4.34
C GLY A 72 -3.23 9.49 4.29
N GLU A 73 -3.91 9.30 5.42
CA GLU A 73 -5.37 9.40 5.52
C GLU A 73 -5.88 10.84 5.37
N LEU A 74 -5.07 11.85 5.73
CA LEU A 74 -5.42 13.24 5.44
C LEU A 74 -5.33 13.58 3.95
N ILE A 75 -4.44 12.91 3.22
CA ILE A 75 -4.23 13.12 1.77
C ILE A 75 -5.27 12.34 0.95
N ILE A 76 -5.49 11.06 1.29
CA ILE A 76 -6.49 10.19 0.65
C ILE A 76 -7.39 9.62 1.75
N PRO A 77 -8.46 10.35 2.11
CA PRO A 77 -9.37 9.93 3.18
C PRO A 77 -10.27 8.78 2.75
N THR A 78 -10.71 8.01 3.73
CA THR A 78 -11.79 7.03 3.56
C THR A 78 -13.10 7.77 3.25
N THR A 79 -13.75 7.39 2.15
CA THR A 79 -15.04 7.90 1.69
C THR A 79 -15.94 6.71 1.35
N ASP A 80 -16.47 6.63 0.13
CA ASP A 80 -17.20 5.45 -0.38
C ASP A 80 -16.23 4.28 -0.65
N THR A 81 -14.95 4.59 -0.81
CA THR A 81 -13.85 3.63 -0.92
C THR A 81 -12.89 3.78 0.27
N PRO A 82 -12.19 2.69 0.67
CA PRO A 82 -11.20 2.77 1.73
C PRO A 82 -10.08 3.76 1.37
N GLY A 83 -9.67 4.60 2.33
CA GLY A 83 -8.58 5.56 2.18
C GLY A 83 -7.18 4.93 2.27
N ALA A 84 -6.17 5.78 2.47
CA ALA A 84 -4.77 5.36 2.53
C ALA A 84 -4.46 4.37 3.66
N ILE A 85 -5.14 4.47 4.80
CA ILE A 85 -5.02 3.50 5.89
C ILE A 85 -5.54 2.13 5.45
N GLY A 86 -6.73 2.10 4.84
CA GLY A 86 -7.36 0.86 4.36
C GLY A 86 -6.55 0.18 3.25
N ALA A 87 -5.83 0.95 2.46
CA ALA A 87 -4.93 0.49 1.40
C ALA A 87 -3.51 0.13 1.91
N ASP A 88 -3.25 0.24 3.22
CA ASP A 88 -1.97 -0.06 3.86
C ASP A 88 -0.76 0.73 3.32
N VAL A 89 -1.02 1.96 2.86
CA VAL A 89 -0.02 2.83 2.21
C VAL A 89 1.16 3.14 3.14
N HIS A 90 0.93 3.27 4.45
CA HIS A 90 1.98 3.56 5.42
C HIS A 90 3.04 2.46 5.51
N ASN A 91 2.64 1.17 5.44
CA ASN A 91 3.58 0.06 5.40
C ASN A 91 4.28 -0.05 4.04
N PHE A 92 3.59 0.32 2.95
CA PHE A 92 4.22 0.43 1.63
C PHE A 92 5.34 1.49 1.64
N ILE A 93 5.10 2.68 2.22
CA ILE A 93 6.09 3.76 2.34
C ILE A 93 7.29 3.32 3.17
N ASP A 94 7.05 2.68 4.32
CA ASP A 94 8.12 2.13 5.16
C ASP A 94 8.98 1.11 4.41
N TYR A 95 8.33 0.25 3.62
CA TYR A 95 9.01 -0.72 2.78
C TYR A 95 9.84 -0.06 1.68
N GLN A 96 9.28 0.93 0.97
CA GLN A 96 10.02 1.69 -0.05
C GLN A 96 11.24 2.38 0.56
N ALA A 97 11.08 3.01 1.72
CA ALA A 97 12.17 3.66 2.41
C ALA A 97 13.28 2.68 2.84
N ALA A 98 12.90 1.46 3.28
CA ALA A 98 13.85 0.45 3.74
C ALA A 98 14.68 -0.18 2.61
N TYR A 99 14.08 -0.38 1.42
CA TYR A 99 14.66 -1.25 0.40
C TYR A 99 14.90 -0.58 -0.94
N CYS A 100 14.21 0.54 -1.23
CA CYS A 100 14.27 1.17 -2.54
C CYS A 100 14.91 2.57 -2.49
N PHE A 101 14.84 3.27 -1.36
CA PHE A 101 15.38 4.62 -1.24
C PHE A 101 16.89 4.60 -1.01
N ASN A 102 17.57 5.54 -1.65
CA ASN A 102 18.95 5.88 -1.32
C ASN A 102 19.01 6.72 -0.02
N ALA A 103 20.23 6.99 0.48
CA ALA A 103 20.41 7.70 1.74
C ALA A 103 19.82 9.12 1.74
N ASP A 104 19.89 9.84 0.61
CA ASP A 104 19.38 11.20 0.49
C ASP A 104 17.85 11.22 0.50
N GLU A 105 17.20 10.27 -0.16
CA GLU A 105 15.75 10.10 -0.16
C GLU A 105 15.23 9.70 1.23
N GLN A 106 15.94 8.81 1.93
CA GLN A 106 15.64 8.44 3.31
C GLN A 106 15.73 9.66 4.24
N GLN A 107 16.78 10.45 4.10
CA GLN A 107 16.97 11.66 4.89
C GLN A 107 15.91 12.72 4.58
N SER A 108 15.55 12.91 3.31
CA SER A 108 14.49 13.81 2.87
C SER A 108 13.14 13.44 3.49
N LEU A 109 12.77 12.15 3.48
CA LEU A 109 11.56 11.68 4.12
C LEU A 109 11.56 11.99 5.62
N LEU A 110 12.64 11.65 6.33
CA LEU A 110 12.73 11.90 7.77
C LEU A 110 12.72 13.39 8.11
N ALA A 111 13.40 14.23 7.33
CA ALA A 111 13.41 15.68 7.50
C ALA A 111 12.01 16.28 7.33
N GLY A 112 11.26 15.84 6.32
CA GLY A 112 9.89 16.28 6.09
C GLY A 112 8.97 15.92 7.26
N LEU A 113 9.05 14.68 7.77
CA LEU A 113 8.26 14.23 8.93
C LEU A 113 8.62 15.02 10.20
N GLN A 114 9.91 15.23 10.46
CA GLN A 114 10.38 15.98 11.60
C GLN A 114 9.95 17.45 11.52
N LYS A 115 9.98 18.04 10.33
CA LYS A 115 9.54 19.43 10.13
C LYS A 115 8.06 19.62 10.46
N ILE A 116 7.20 18.69 10.04
CA ILE A 116 5.76 18.72 10.34
C ILE A 116 5.54 18.69 11.85
N ASP A 117 6.17 17.77 12.58
CA ASP A 117 5.98 17.65 14.02
C ASP A 117 6.56 18.85 14.79
N SER A 118 7.73 19.34 14.37
CA SER A 118 8.36 20.53 14.96
C SER A 118 7.50 21.79 14.74
N ALA A 119 6.89 21.94 13.58
CA ALA A 119 6.00 23.03 13.25
C ALA A 119 4.70 22.97 14.10
N ALA A 120 4.13 21.79 14.28
CA ALA A 120 2.98 21.58 15.15
C ALA A 120 3.29 21.94 16.62
N GLN A 121 4.44 21.49 17.09
CA GLN A 121 4.89 21.81 18.45
C GLN A 121 5.09 23.31 18.65
N LYS A 122 5.65 24.01 17.66
CA LYS A 122 5.91 25.45 17.72
C LYS A 122 4.61 26.27 17.68
N ASN A 123 3.68 25.92 16.78
CA ASN A 123 2.47 26.72 16.55
C ASN A 123 1.35 26.39 17.55
N TYR A 124 1.25 25.13 17.99
CA TYR A 124 0.13 24.66 18.80
C TYR A 124 0.55 24.08 20.16
N GLY A 125 1.87 23.96 20.43
CA GLY A 125 2.39 23.39 21.68
C GLY A 125 2.13 21.89 21.85
N LYS A 126 1.84 21.18 20.74
CA LYS A 126 1.48 19.75 20.72
C LYS A 126 2.14 19.05 19.55
N ALA A 127 2.40 17.73 19.70
CA ALA A 127 2.78 16.89 18.57
C ALA A 127 1.68 16.90 17.50
N PHE A 128 2.05 16.77 16.23
CA PHE A 128 1.09 16.84 15.11
C PHE A 128 -0.10 15.90 15.26
N LEU A 129 0.14 14.65 15.67
CA LEU A 129 -0.91 13.65 15.88
C LEU A 129 -1.89 14.01 17.01
N SER A 130 -1.50 14.90 17.93
CA SER A 130 -2.34 15.38 19.04
C SER A 130 -3.12 16.65 18.70
N CYS A 131 -2.87 17.23 17.51
CA CYS A 131 -3.59 18.41 17.05
C CYS A 131 -4.98 18.03 16.49
N PRO A 132 -6.01 18.89 16.67
CA PRO A 132 -7.28 18.75 15.97
C PRO A 132 -7.08 18.74 14.44
N LYS A 133 -8.00 18.08 13.74
CA LYS A 133 -7.92 17.88 12.29
C LYS A 133 -7.79 19.20 11.51
N ASP A 134 -8.50 20.22 11.94
CA ASP A 134 -8.46 21.55 11.30
C ASP A 134 -7.04 22.17 11.38
N GLN A 135 -6.38 22.06 12.55
CA GLN A 135 -5.01 22.53 12.73
C GLN A 135 -4.01 21.71 11.92
N GLN A 136 -4.23 20.40 11.81
CA GLN A 136 -3.41 19.54 10.96
C GLN A 136 -3.49 19.96 9.48
N ILE A 137 -4.71 20.19 8.98
CA ILE A 137 -4.95 20.61 7.61
C ILE A 137 -4.37 22.00 7.35
N GLU A 138 -4.55 22.96 8.27
CA GLU A 138 -3.99 24.29 8.19
C GLU A 138 -2.46 24.24 8.05
N LEU A 139 -1.80 23.49 8.93
CA LEU A 139 -0.34 23.37 8.93
C LEU A 139 0.19 22.74 7.63
N LEU A 140 -0.44 21.68 7.15
CA LEU A 140 -0.07 21.04 5.87
C LEU A 140 -0.33 21.97 4.67
N THR A 141 -1.38 22.79 4.74
CA THR A 141 -1.66 23.81 3.71
C THR A 141 -0.59 24.90 3.67
N HIS A 142 -0.09 25.33 4.83
CA HIS A 142 1.03 26.27 4.90
C HIS A 142 2.31 25.64 4.33
N MET A 143 2.59 24.38 4.65
CA MET A 143 3.74 23.64 4.12
C MET A 143 3.66 23.52 2.58
N GLU A 144 2.50 23.20 2.03
CA GLU A 144 2.28 23.09 0.58
C GLU A 144 2.50 24.41 -0.15
N LYS A 145 2.17 25.51 0.49
CA LYS A 145 2.34 26.87 -0.07
C LYS A 145 3.70 27.51 0.25
N ALA A 146 4.56 26.81 0.99
CA ALA A 146 5.81 27.36 1.53
C ALA A 146 5.58 28.69 2.28
N GLN A 147 4.59 28.71 3.18
CA GLN A 147 4.19 29.88 3.95
C GLN A 147 4.56 29.75 5.44
N GLY A 148 4.70 30.90 6.12
CA GLY A 148 5.04 30.94 7.53
C GLY A 148 6.48 30.47 7.77
N GLU A 149 6.65 29.37 8.51
CA GLU A 149 7.95 28.81 8.84
C GLU A 149 8.44 27.76 7.83
N PHE A 150 7.64 27.46 6.80
CA PHE A 150 7.98 26.48 5.79
C PHE A 150 8.70 27.13 4.60
N THR A 151 9.77 26.46 4.18
CA THR A 151 10.60 26.86 3.05
C THR A 151 10.13 26.23 1.74
N ALA A 152 10.71 26.63 0.61
CA ALA A 152 10.49 25.96 -0.66
C ALA A 152 10.98 24.50 -0.65
N GLU A 153 12.02 24.19 0.12
CA GLU A 153 12.53 22.83 0.32
C GLU A 153 11.54 21.98 1.10
N ASP A 154 10.97 22.50 2.19
CA ASP A 154 9.92 21.81 2.96
C ASP A 154 8.72 21.47 2.07
N ARG A 155 8.32 22.37 1.17
CA ARG A 155 7.26 22.14 0.18
C ARG A 155 7.62 21.00 -0.77
N GLU A 156 8.86 20.91 -1.26
CA GLU A 156 9.28 19.82 -2.15
C GLU A 156 9.30 18.48 -1.42
N HIS A 157 9.74 18.42 -0.16
CA HIS A 157 9.65 17.21 0.67
C HIS A 157 8.19 16.75 0.82
N PHE A 158 7.28 17.68 1.09
CA PHE A 158 5.85 17.34 1.23
C PHE A 158 5.22 16.91 -0.09
N LYS A 159 5.62 17.52 -1.21
CA LYS A 159 5.18 17.12 -2.55
C LYS A 159 5.64 15.72 -2.92
N GLN A 160 6.90 15.37 -2.61
CA GLN A 160 7.43 14.01 -2.79
C GLN A 160 6.67 13.01 -1.91
N PHE A 161 6.39 13.35 -0.66
CA PHE A 161 5.60 12.53 0.23
C PHE A 161 4.17 12.30 -0.31
N LYS A 162 3.49 13.35 -0.78
CA LYS A 162 2.17 13.21 -1.41
C LYS A 162 2.20 12.31 -2.65
N ALA A 163 3.20 12.48 -3.51
CA ALA A 163 3.38 11.62 -4.68
C ALA A 163 3.55 10.15 -4.29
N LEU A 164 4.30 9.87 -3.22
CA LEU A 164 4.51 8.52 -2.71
C LEU A 164 3.22 7.91 -2.13
N VAL A 165 2.41 8.71 -1.41
CA VAL A 165 1.09 8.29 -0.92
C VAL A 165 0.17 7.95 -2.08
N VAL A 166 0.08 8.82 -3.09
CA VAL A 166 -0.75 8.61 -4.29
C VAL A 166 -0.29 7.36 -5.05
N PHE A 167 1.00 7.20 -5.25
CA PHE A 167 1.57 6.02 -5.92
C PHE A 167 1.24 4.74 -5.15
N GLY A 168 1.49 4.70 -3.83
CA GLY A 168 1.18 3.54 -2.99
C GLY A 168 -0.31 3.20 -2.99
N TYR A 169 -1.18 4.20 -2.98
CA TYR A 169 -2.62 4.00 -3.01
C TYR A 169 -3.08 3.39 -4.33
N TYR A 170 -2.77 4.02 -5.46
CA TYR A 170 -3.27 3.58 -6.77
C TYR A 170 -2.61 2.30 -7.30
N THR A 171 -1.44 1.92 -6.77
CA THR A 171 -0.82 0.61 -7.03
C THR A 171 -1.27 -0.48 -6.06
N SER A 172 -2.02 -0.13 -5.00
CA SER A 172 -2.61 -1.11 -4.10
C SER A 172 -3.78 -1.85 -4.74
N GLU A 173 -4.11 -3.04 -4.22
CA GLU A 173 -5.30 -3.78 -4.64
C GLU A 173 -6.59 -2.96 -4.51
N ILE A 174 -6.70 -2.18 -3.43
CA ILE A 174 -7.87 -1.33 -3.14
C ILE A 174 -7.98 -0.18 -4.14
N GLY A 175 -6.92 0.61 -4.29
CA GLY A 175 -6.91 1.74 -5.21
C GLY A 175 -7.10 1.31 -6.67
N ALA A 176 -6.42 0.24 -7.08
CA ALA A 176 -6.51 -0.27 -8.44
C ALA A 176 -7.87 -0.91 -8.77
N SER A 177 -8.54 -1.57 -7.82
CA SER A 177 -9.75 -2.35 -8.11
C SER A 177 -11.05 -1.70 -7.65
N LYS A 178 -11.02 -0.84 -6.62
CA LYS A 178 -12.24 -0.19 -6.09
C LYS A 178 -12.36 1.26 -6.52
N GLU A 179 -11.26 2.00 -6.48
CA GLU A 179 -11.24 3.41 -6.88
C GLU A 179 -11.20 3.55 -8.40
N LEU A 180 -10.33 2.79 -9.07
CA LEU A 180 -10.20 2.78 -10.53
C LEU A 180 -11.11 1.73 -11.18
N ALA A 181 -11.36 1.89 -12.50
CA ALA A 181 -11.94 0.83 -13.30
C ALA A 181 -10.90 -0.25 -13.58
N TYR A 182 -11.15 -1.48 -13.16
CA TYR A 182 -10.23 -2.60 -13.31
C TYR A 182 -10.83 -3.68 -14.21
N LEU A 183 -10.05 -4.16 -15.17
CA LEU A 183 -10.39 -5.29 -16.02
C LEU A 183 -9.17 -6.21 -16.13
N ALA A 184 -9.23 -7.36 -15.45
CA ALA A 184 -8.11 -8.31 -15.35
C ALA A 184 -7.64 -8.84 -16.72
N ILE A 185 -8.58 -9.08 -17.62
CA ILE A 185 -8.31 -9.59 -18.99
C ILE A 185 -9.11 -8.73 -19.97
N PRO A 186 -8.49 -7.72 -20.61
CA PRO A 186 -9.16 -6.97 -21.66
C PRO A 186 -9.38 -7.86 -22.88
N GLY A 187 -10.64 -8.04 -23.28
CA GLY A 187 -11.02 -8.92 -24.40
C GLY A 187 -10.63 -8.41 -25.79
N GLY A 188 -9.91 -7.30 -25.88
CA GLY A 188 -9.43 -6.69 -27.11
C GLY A 188 -9.30 -5.17 -26.99
N TYR A 189 -8.56 -4.57 -27.93
CA TYR A 189 -8.39 -3.12 -27.97
C TYR A 189 -9.64 -2.42 -28.51
N LYS A 190 -10.14 -1.44 -27.76
CA LYS A 190 -11.18 -0.50 -28.18
C LYS A 190 -10.61 0.90 -28.13
N GLY A 191 -10.29 1.47 -29.29
CA GLY A 191 -9.59 2.75 -29.41
C GLY A 191 -10.36 3.97 -28.89
N SER A 192 -11.67 3.88 -28.75
CA SER A 192 -12.51 4.95 -28.20
C SER A 192 -13.66 4.36 -27.43
N VAL A 193 -13.77 4.73 -26.15
CA VAL A 193 -14.87 4.35 -25.24
C VAL A 193 -15.41 5.63 -24.61
N LYS A 194 -16.74 5.79 -24.60
CA LYS A 194 -17.37 6.95 -23.93
C LYS A 194 -17.09 6.87 -22.42
N PHE A 195 -16.64 7.97 -21.82
CA PHE A 195 -16.40 8.04 -20.38
C PHE A 195 -17.61 7.61 -19.55
N SER A 196 -18.84 7.99 -19.98
CA SER A 196 -20.09 7.60 -19.31
C SER A 196 -20.32 6.09 -19.24
N THR A 197 -19.65 5.28 -20.08
CA THR A 197 -19.75 3.81 -20.04
C THR A 197 -18.86 3.22 -18.94
N VAL A 198 -17.75 3.87 -18.60
CA VAL A 198 -16.78 3.40 -17.61
C VAL A 198 -16.96 4.13 -16.29
N GLY A 199 -17.20 5.44 -16.31
CA GLY A 199 -17.46 6.30 -15.16
C GLY A 199 -16.24 6.61 -14.29
N LYS A 200 -15.13 5.91 -14.49
CA LYS A 200 -13.88 6.02 -13.70
C LYS A 200 -12.65 6.00 -14.62
N ALA A 201 -11.52 6.45 -14.10
CA ALA A 201 -10.24 6.22 -14.76
C ALA A 201 -9.88 4.73 -14.74
N TRP A 202 -9.20 4.27 -15.78
CA TRP A 202 -8.73 2.88 -15.85
C TRP A 202 -7.51 2.68 -14.94
N SER A 203 -7.49 1.56 -14.24
CA SER A 203 -6.27 1.04 -13.63
C SER A 203 -5.29 0.66 -14.75
N LEU A 204 -4.06 1.17 -14.66
CA LEU A 204 -3.01 0.78 -15.59
C LEU A 204 -2.53 -0.63 -15.21
N ASN A 205 -2.54 -1.53 -16.19
CA ASN A 205 -1.83 -2.81 -16.06
C ASN A 205 -0.36 -2.54 -16.37
N PHE A 206 0.48 -2.58 -15.34
CA PHE A 206 1.94 -2.55 -15.47
C PHE A 206 2.47 -3.96 -15.62
#